data_5abebe43c4bac7f9bbf51ca8c9f02040
#
_entry.id   5abebe43c4bac7f9bbf51ca8c9f02040
#
_cell.length_a   1.000
_cell.length_b   1.000
_cell.length_c   1.000
_cell.angle_alpha   90.00
_cell.angle_beta   90.00
_cell.angle_gamma   90.00
#
_symmetry.space_group_name_H-M   'P 1'
#
loop_
_entity.id
_entity.type
_entity.pdbx_description
1 polymer ?
#
loop_
_entity_poly.entity_id
_entity_poly.type
_entity_poly.pdbx_seq_one_letter_code
_entity_poly.pdbx_strand_id
1 'polypeptide(L)'
;MEEKQNTGGKLTYIEELHRKRQNRKIRNTAALALVLAVLVFYFTGTYASAFSALAEAAESVQIFLNRSGSFPAKTGIVEPLQAEVLAGGFVELGQEDLFVYSATGTNLRSIQHGYARPAVTTGNSRFCVYNRGGTELRVESRTRSLYSEKMPQNILLCQMSGNGSLAVVTQSTRYLAEMSVYPPDFGEPYCWWTTNNEGTPVRVAFADDNHRMAVGCISAKDGQLASAIYMLDTHKNTVTAVYQADAGSALLDLKWISNSQVLCIYDNFACVLNPSTGAELCRFSYGGAAVASVSVYGRTAALLLSTRSGSRLVVLNDGMNALLDTTVAAANRVTVTHNSVYLLRDGTVERMNLKGESQWVQSFDTKPQFLLNAEQLLLFVDSSAQVLAAPAAEK
;
A
#
# COMPACT_ATOMS: atom_id res chain seq x y z
N MET A 1 -66.23 -15.09 -47.40
CA MET A 1 -64.81 -14.79 -47.73
C MET A 1 -64.56 -13.45 -47.13
N GLU A 2 -64.16 -13.48 -45.92
CA GLU A 2 -62.88 -13.31 -45.28
C GLU A 2 -62.46 -11.85 -45.21
N GLU A 3 -62.88 -11.26 -44.14
CA GLU A 3 -62.24 -10.07 -43.56
C GLU A 3 -61.45 -10.49 -42.30
N LYS A 4 -60.27 -11.03 -42.52
CA LYS A 4 -59.26 -11.27 -41.50
C LYS A 4 -57.96 -10.72 -42.03
N GLN A 5 -57.51 -9.56 -41.58
CA GLN A 5 -56.13 -9.14 -41.40
C GLN A 5 -56.06 -7.62 -41.21
N ASN A 6 -56.06 -7.14 -39.98
CA ASN A 6 -55.32 -5.92 -39.61
C ASN A 6 -55.26 -5.66 -38.13
N THR A 7 -55.24 -6.67 -37.25
CA THR A 7 -55.12 -6.49 -35.81
C THR A 7 -53.71 -6.65 -35.29
N GLY A 8 -52.83 -7.39 -36.00
CA GLY A 8 -51.44 -7.58 -35.56
C GLY A 8 -50.52 -6.35 -35.66
N GLY A 9 -50.70 -5.54 -36.70
CA GLY A 9 -49.83 -4.36 -36.90
C GLY A 9 -50.13 -3.20 -35.98
N LYS A 10 -51.36 -3.06 -35.46
CA LYS A 10 -51.70 -2.04 -34.50
C LYS A 10 -51.21 -2.35 -33.08
N LEU A 11 -51.21 -3.59 -32.68
CA LEU A 11 -50.69 -4.03 -31.37
C LEU A 11 -49.17 -3.84 -31.25
N THR A 12 -48.43 -4.20 -32.27
CA THR A 12 -46.95 -3.96 -32.29
C THR A 12 -46.58 -2.50 -32.33
N TYR A 13 -47.35 -1.63 -32.96
CA TYR A 13 -47.12 -0.19 -33.00
C TYR A 13 -47.43 0.46 -31.63
N ILE A 14 -48.46 0.03 -30.92
CA ILE A 14 -48.79 0.52 -29.57
C ILE A 14 -47.71 0.06 -28.56
N GLU A 15 -47.22 -1.16 -28.65
CA GLU A 15 -46.12 -1.66 -27.83
C GLU A 15 -44.82 -0.87 -28.05
N GLU A 16 -44.47 -0.58 -29.30
CA GLU A 16 -43.30 0.27 -29.62
C GLU A 16 -43.46 1.68 -29.10
N LEU A 17 -44.64 2.27 -29.17
CA LEU A 17 -44.90 3.59 -28.57
C LEU A 17 -44.82 3.58 -27.04
N HIS A 18 -45.32 2.55 -26.39
CA HIS A 18 -45.18 2.36 -24.94
C HIS A 18 -43.71 2.19 -24.55
N ARG A 19 -42.95 1.40 -25.28
CA ARG A 19 -41.50 1.20 -25.06
C ARG A 19 -40.70 2.49 -25.28
N LYS A 20 -41.02 3.27 -26.31
CA LYS A 20 -40.41 4.61 -26.55
C LYS A 20 -40.77 5.59 -25.45
N ARG A 21 -42.00 5.61 -24.94
CA ARG A 21 -42.41 6.47 -23.81
C ARG A 21 -41.77 6.03 -22.50
N GLN A 22 -41.62 4.74 -22.25
CA GLN A 22 -40.96 4.18 -21.07
C GLN A 22 -39.49 4.51 -21.10
N ASN A 23 -38.79 4.30 -22.23
CA ASN A 23 -37.38 4.65 -22.41
C ASN A 23 -37.15 6.17 -22.25
N ARG A 24 -38.09 7.01 -22.73
CA ARG A 24 -38.01 8.47 -22.54
C ARG A 24 -38.20 8.87 -21.08
N LYS A 25 -39.13 8.22 -20.36
CA LYS A 25 -39.30 8.43 -18.91
C LYS A 25 -38.04 7.99 -18.14
N ILE A 26 -37.49 6.79 -18.42
CA ILE A 26 -36.27 6.30 -17.79
C ILE A 26 -35.10 7.26 -18.06
N ARG A 27 -34.95 7.73 -19.31
CA ARG A 27 -33.92 8.70 -19.67
C ARG A 27 -34.06 10.02 -18.94
N ASN A 28 -35.30 10.53 -18.83
CA ASN A 28 -35.56 11.80 -18.13
C ASN A 28 -35.36 11.66 -16.61
N THR A 29 -35.80 10.56 -16.00
CA THR A 29 -35.52 10.28 -14.58
C THR A 29 -34.04 10.07 -14.29
N ALA A 30 -33.31 9.39 -15.18
CA ALA A 30 -31.85 9.24 -15.08
C ALA A 30 -31.15 10.62 -15.22
N ALA A 31 -31.58 11.45 -16.17
CA ALA A 31 -31.05 12.81 -16.32
C ALA A 31 -31.34 13.69 -15.10
N LEU A 32 -32.55 13.60 -14.53
CA LEU A 32 -32.90 14.34 -13.31
C LEU A 32 -32.11 13.86 -12.10
N ALA A 33 -31.92 12.54 -11.95
CA ALA A 33 -31.10 11.95 -10.90
C ALA A 33 -29.64 12.39 -11.01
N LEU A 34 -29.12 12.47 -12.23
CA LEU A 34 -27.76 12.93 -12.50
C LEU A 34 -27.60 14.43 -12.14
N VAL A 35 -28.57 15.27 -12.50
CA VAL A 35 -28.57 16.70 -12.12
C VAL A 35 -28.64 16.87 -10.61
N LEU A 36 -29.51 16.11 -9.92
CA LEU A 36 -29.59 16.11 -8.46
C LEU A 36 -28.27 15.65 -7.81
N ALA A 37 -27.66 14.60 -8.33
CA ALA A 37 -26.35 14.14 -7.85
C ALA A 37 -25.27 15.23 -8.00
N VAL A 38 -25.22 15.90 -9.17
CA VAL A 38 -24.28 17.01 -9.41
C VAL A 38 -24.53 18.16 -8.44
N LEU A 39 -25.78 18.51 -8.18
CA LEU A 39 -26.14 19.55 -7.22
C LEU A 39 -25.74 19.17 -5.79
N VAL A 40 -25.99 17.93 -5.37
CA VAL A 40 -25.55 17.43 -4.06
C VAL A 40 -24.03 17.51 -3.94
N PHE A 41 -23.28 17.06 -4.93
CA PHE A 41 -21.81 17.16 -4.94
C PHE A 41 -21.32 18.61 -4.90
N TYR A 42 -22.01 19.52 -5.60
CA TYR A 42 -21.68 20.94 -5.60
C TYR A 42 -21.92 21.57 -4.22
N PHE A 43 -23.08 21.33 -3.59
CA PHE A 43 -23.41 21.90 -2.29
C PHE A 43 -22.64 21.26 -1.12
N THR A 44 -22.21 20.01 -1.23
CA THR A 44 -21.40 19.33 -0.20
C THR A 44 -19.91 19.63 -0.33
N GLY A 45 -19.48 20.33 -1.38
CA GLY A 45 -18.05 20.61 -1.64
C GLY A 45 -17.23 19.39 -2.05
N THR A 46 -17.86 18.22 -2.24
CA THR A 46 -17.19 16.95 -2.59
C THR A 46 -16.99 16.74 -4.09
N TYR A 47 -17.29 17.78 -4.90
CA TYR A 47 -17.14 17.69 -6.36
C TYR A 47 -15.70 17.39 -6.80
N ALA A 48 -14.69 17.94 -6.11
CA ALA A 48 -13.28 17.71 -6.47
C ALA A 48 -12.87 16.25 -6.26
N SER A 49 -13.27 15.63 -5.14
CA SER A 49 -13.01 14.22 -4.86
C SER A 49 -13.80 13.28 -5.79
N ALA A 50 -15.02 13.64 -6.15
CA ALA A 50 -15.83 12.89 -7.10
C ALA A 50 -15.24 12.93 -8.52
N PHE A 51 -14.77 14.10 -8.98
CA PHE A 51 -14.09 14.24 -10.26
C PHE A 51 -12.76 13.47 -10.32
N SER A 52 -12.00 13.49 -9.22
CA SER A 52 -10.76 12.73 -9.15
C SER A 52 -11.00 11.22 -9.22
N ALA A 53 -12.03 10.71 -8.53
CA ALA A 53 -12.42 9.31 -8.59
C ALA A 53 -12.89 8.88 -9.99
N LEU A 54 -13.67 9.72 -10.66
CA LEU A 54 -14.08 9.47 -12.06
C LEU A 54 -12.89 9.47 -13.02
N ALA A 55 -11.95 10.39 -12.85
CA ALA A 55 -10.74 10.45 -13.66
C ALA A 55 -9.87 9.20 -13.48
N GLU A 56 -9.74 8.69 -12.25
CA GLU A 56 -9.02 7.45 -11.94
C GLU A 56 -9.72 6.20 -12.47
N ALA A 57 -11.06 6.18 -12.46
CA ALA A 57 -11.83 5.12 -13.08
C ALA A 57 -11.63 5.11 -14.61
N ALA A 58 -11.66 6.28 -15.25
CA ALA A 58 -11.39 6.41 -16.69
C ALA A 58 -9.94 6.00 -17.03
N GLU A 59 -8.97 6.39 -16.22
CA GLU A 59 -7.57 5.97 -16.33
C GLU A 59 -7.43 4.44 -16.23
N SER A 60 -8.14 3.82 -15.28
CA SER A 60 -8.14 2.36 -15.11
C SER A 60 -8.69 1.64 -16.33
N VAL A 61 -9.77 2.17 -16.92
CA VAL A 61 -10.34 1.64 -18.18
C VAL A 61 -9.36 1.81 -19.34
N GLN A 62 -8.71 2.95 -19.45
CA GLN A 62 -7.73 3.21 -20.52
C GLN A 62 -6.53 2.26 -20.41
N ILE A 63 -6.00 2.05 -19.18
CA ILE A 63 -4.91 1.09 -18.93
C ILE A 63 -5.36 -0.33 -19.27
N PHE A 64 -6.59 -0.71 -18.90
CA PHE A 64 -7.15 -2.02 -19.19
C PHE A 64 -7.29 -2.27 -20.69
N LEU A 65 -7.66 -1.27 -21.46
CA LEU A 65 -7.79 -1.38 -22.92
C LEU A 65 -6.43 -1.44 -23.64
N ASN A 66 -5.38 -0.84 -23.06
CA ASN A 66 -4.02 -0.78 -23.62
C ASN A 66 -3.10 -1.85 -23.04
N ARG A 67 -3.54 -3.11 -23.00
CA ARG A 67 -2.76 -4.26 -22.50
C ARG A 67 -1.73 -4.75 -23.53
N SER A 68 -0.76 -3.93 -23.89
CA SER A 68 0.24 -4.28 -24.90
C SER A 68 1.56 -4.82 -24.34
N GLY A 69 1.74 -4.78 -23.03
CA GLY A 69 2.98 -5.21 -22.35
C GLY A 69 3.09 -6.73 -22.25
N SER A 70 4.30 -7.17 -21.96
CA SER A 70 4.63 -8.56 -21.63
C SER A 70 5.75 -8.60 -20.60
N PHE A 71 5.80 -9.65 -19.81
CA PHE A 71 6.93 -9.94 -18.95
C PHE A 71 7.94 -10.85 -19.67
N PRO A 72 9.26 -10.71 -19.41
CA PRO A 72 9.89 -9.77 -18.49
C PRO A 72 9.85 -8.32 -19.00
N ALA A 73 9.46 -7.40 -18.11
CA ALA A 73 9.49 -5.96 -18.39
C ALA A 73 10.87 -5.42 -18.01
N LYS A 74 11.60 -4.86 -19.00
CA LYS A 74 12.89 -4.22 -18.74
C LYS A 74 12.67 -2.88 -18.04
N THR A 75 13.17 -2.74 -16.82
CA THR A 75 13.03 -1.53 -16.02
C THR A 75 14.25 -0.62 -16.13
N GLY A 76 15.41 -1.19 -16.39
CA GLY A 76 16.68 -0.45 -16.48
C GLY A 76 17.26 -0.10 -15.10
N ILE A 77 16.57 -0.39 -14.00
CA ILE A 77 17.07 -0.19 -12.64
C ILE A 77 17.75 -1.47 -12.18
N VAL A 78 19.07 -1.41 -11.97
CA VAL A 78 19.87 -2.57 -11.50
C VAL A 78 19.61 -2.85 -10.03
N GLU A 79 19.56 -1.80 -9.21
CA GLU A 79 19.35 -1.87 -7.77
C GLU A 79 18.14 -0.99 -7.38
N PRO A 80 16.93 -1.53 -7.45
CA PRO A 80 15.75 -0.80 -7.01
C PRO A 80 15.80 -0.53 -5.51
N LEU A 81 15.49 0.71 -5.11
CA LEU A 81 15.41 1.11 -3.71
C LEU A 81 14.12 0.62 -3.07
N GLN A 82 13.01 0.72 -3.80
CA GLN A 82 11.68 0.28 -3.38
C GLN A 82 10.90 -0.24 -4.60
N ALA A 83 10.02 -1.19 -4.34
CA ALA A 83 9.00 -1.62 -5.29
C ALA A 83 7.68 -1.75 -4.53
N GLU A 84 6.63 -1.09 -5.02
CA GLU A 84 5.34 -0.98 -4.33
C GLU A 84 4.18 -1.31 -5.28
N VAL A 85 3.13 -1.91 -4.72
CA VAL A 85 1.93 -2.28 -5.48
C VAL A 85 1.05 -1.04 -5.71
N LEU A 86 0.52 -0.93 -6.92
CA LEU A 86 -0.60 -0.06 -7.28
C LEU A 86 -1.75 -0.90 -7.83
N ALA A 87 -2.98 -0.42 -7.72
CA ALA A 87 -4.10 -1.08 -8.37
C ALA A 87 -3.87 -1.17 -9.89
N GLY A 88 -3.83 -2.39 -10.40
CA GLY A 88 -3.55 -2.66 -11.82
C GLY A 88 -2.10 -2.44 -12.25
N GLY A 89 -1.12 -2.52 -11.31
CA GLY A 89 0.29 -2.41 -11.64
C GLY A 89 1.22 -2.28 -10.43
N PHE A 90 2.37 -1.68 -10.67
CA PHE A 90 3.39 -1.45 -9.64
C PHE A 90 4.25 -0.22 -9.96
N VAL A 91 4.92 0.26 -8.93
CA VAL A 91 5.93 1.33 -9.00
C VAL A 91 7.28 0.73 -8.61
N GLU A 92 8.30 1.09 -9.35
CA GLU A 92 9.69 0.77 -9.05
C GLU A 92 10.48 2.08 -8.91
N LEU A 93 11.12 2.24 -7.75
CA LEU A 93 11.93 3.41 -7.41
C LEU A 93 13.40 3.07 -7.49
N GLY A 94 14.14 3.78 -8.34
CA GLY A 94 15.59 3.80 -8.38
C GLY A 94 16.17 5.04 -7.72
N GLN A 95 17.48 5.21 -7.84
CA GLN A 95 18.19 6.36 -7.26
C GLN A 95 17.84 7.68 -7.93
N GLU A 96 17.65 7.70 -9.25
CA GLU A 96 17.36 8.90 -10.03
C GLU A 96 15.98 8.87 -10.68
N ASP A 97 15.51 7.68 -11.02
CA ASP A 97 14.30 7.44 -11.80
C ASP A 97 13.28 6.62 -11.02
N LEU A 98 12.01 6.85 -11.34
CA LEU A 98 10.88 6.06 -10.89
C LEU A 98 10.07 5.65 -12.12
N PHE A 99 9.73 4.37 -12.20
CA PHE A 99 8.91 3.82 -13.26
C PHE A 99 7.58 3.29 -12.73
N VAL A 100 6.54 3.49 -13.53
CA VAL A 100 5.19 2.96 -13.25
C VAL A 100 4.85 1.96 -14.36
N TYR A 101 4.48 0.77 -13.95
CA TYR A 101 4.12 -0.32 -14.87
C TYR A 101 2.68 -0.78 -14.62
N SER A 102 2.02 -1.21 -15.70
CA SER A 102 0.74 -1.91 -15.61
C SER A 102 0.94 -3.34 -15.09
N ALA A 103 -0.15 -4.01 -14.71
CA ALA A 103 -0.15 -5.44 -14.34
C ALA A 103 0.32 -6.37 -15.48
N THR A 104 0.38 -5.89 -16.72
CA THR A 104 0.88 -6.63 -17.88
C THR A 104 2.31 -6.28 -18.27
N GLY A 105 3.02 -5.43 -17.47
CA GLY A 105 4.40 -5.05 -17.75
C GLY A 105 4.56 -3.91 -18.76
N THR A 106 3.48 -3.20 -19.12
CA THR A 106 3.58 -1.99 -19.94
C THR A 106 4.12 -0.84 -19.09
N ASN A 107 5.18 -0.15 -19.54
CA ASN A 107 5.61 1.09 -18.91
C ASN A 107 4.56 2.17 -19.18
N LEU A 108 3.91 2.62 -18.12
CA LEU A 108 2.89 3.68 -18.17
C LEU A 108 3.52 5.06 -18.01
N ARG A 109 4.62 5.14 -17.23
CA ARG A 109 5.27 6.39 -16.92
C ARG A 109 6.70 6.21 -16.44
N SER A 110 7.55 7.18 -16.81
CA SER A 110 8.90 7.34 -16.30
C SER A 110 9.03 8.73 -15.72
N ILE A 111 9.58 8.83 -14.51
CA ILE A 111 9.72 10.08 -13.75
C ILE A 111 11.16 10.19 -13.28
N GLN A 112 11.86 11.21 -13.73
CA GLN A 112 13.14 11.59 -13.15
C GLN A 112 12.87 12.54 -11.99
N HIS A 113 13.28 12.15 -10.76
CA HIS A 113 12.97 12.93 -9.56
C HIS A 113 14.12 13.80 -9.08
N GLY A 114 15.38 13.38 -9.26
CA GLY A 114 16.56 14.14 -8.84
C GLY A 114 16.70 14.31 -7.31
N TYR A 115 16.07 13.45 -6.52
CA TYR A 115 16.09 13.52 -5.06
C TYR A 115 17.32 12.79 -4.49
N ALA A 116 17.94 13.37 -3.46
CA ALA A 116 19.12 12.77 -2.83
C ALA A 116 18.80 11.50 -2.03
N ARG A 117 17.62 11.44 -1.42
CA ARG A 117 17.13 10.29 -0.65
C ARG A 117 15.66 10.01 -1.03
N PRO A 118 15.42 9.50 -2.24
CA PRO A 118 14.07 9.26 -2.69
C PRO A 118 13.40 8.17 -1.87
N ALA A 119 12.11 8.34 -1.65
CA ALA A 119 11.24 7.32 -1.07
C ALA A 119 9.86 7.41 -1.72
N VAL A 120 9.15 6.30 -1.79
CA VAL A 120 7.81 6.21 -2.35
C VAL A 120 6.84 5.62 -1.34
N THR A 121 5.62 6.10 -1.36
CA THR A 121 4.48 5.51 -0.64
C THR A 121 3.28 5.47 -1.56
N THR A 122 2.54 4.37 -1.53
CA THR A 122 1.42 4.11 -2.44
C THR A 122 0.09 4.09 -1.70
N GLY A 123 -0.94 4.62 -2.35
CA GLY A 123 -2.34 4.32 -2.10
C GLY A 123 -2.84 3.30 -3.13
N ASN A 124 -4.16 3.28 -3.39
CA ASN A 124 -4.68 2.34 -4.38
C ASN A 124 -4.25 2.70 -5.82
N SER A 125 -4.50 3.93 -6.28
CA SER A 125 -4.27 4.38 -7.66
C SER A 125 -3.26 5.52 -7.79
N ARG A 126 -2.75 6.00 -6.67
CA ARG A 126 -1.83 7.13 -6.54
C ARG A 126 -0.62 6.74 -5.72
N PHE A 127 0.45 7.50 -5.90
CA PHE A 127 1.64 7.38 -5.07
C PHE A 127 2.27 8.75 -4.82
N CYS A 128 3.01 8.85 -3.74
CA CYS A 128 3.82 10.01 -3.43
C CYS A 128 5.29 9.61 -3.48
N VAL A 129 6.08 10.30 -4.31
CA VAL A 129 7.54 10.25 -4.27
C VAL A 129 8.04 11.51 -3.58
N TYR A 130 8.93 11.35 -2.60
CA TYR A 130 9.42 12.45 -1.78
C TYR A 130 10.90 12.32 -1.46
N ASN A 131 11.53 13.46 -1.17
CA ASN A 131 12.93 13.54 -0.76
C ASN A 131 13.02 13.45 0.76
N ARG A 132 13.41 12.29 1.31
CA ARG A 132 13.57 12.12 2.76
C ARG A 132 14.73 12.97 3.28
N GLY A 133 14.46 13.86 4.24
CA GLY A 133 15.44 14.84 4.74
C GLY A 133 15.60 16.06 3.83
N GLY A 134 14.88 16.12 2.71
CA GLY A 134 14.66 17.31 1.88
C GLY A 134 13.26 17.84 2.06
N THR A 135 12.84 18.77 1.19
CA THR A 135 11.55 19.46 1.28
C THR A 135 10.59 19.10 0.16
N GLU A 136 11.07 18.43 -0.88
CA GLU A 136 10.30 18.19 -2.10
C GLU A 136 9.46 16.93 -2.01
N LEU A 137 8.20 17.02 -2.46
CA LEU A 137 7.33 15.88 -2.69
C LEU A 137 6.51 16.07 -3.97
N ARG A 138 6.11 14.96 -4.57
CA ARG A 138 5.22 14.91 -5.72
C ARG A 138 4.22 13.78 -5.54
N VAL A 139 2.98 14.06 -5.85
CA VAL A 139 1.92 13.05 -5.91
C VAL A 139 1.53 12.82 -7.35
N GLU A 140 1.51 11.57 -7.71
CA GLU A 140 1.34 11.09 -9.07
C GLU A 140 0.20 10.08 -9.12
N SER A 141 -0.52 10.05 -10.24
CA SER A 141 -1.29 8.88 -10.62
C SER A 141 -0.45 7.97 -11.51
N ARG A 142 -1.04 6.89 -11.98
CA ARG A 142 -0.35 5.96 -12.89
C ARG A 142 0.07 6.60 -14.22
N THR A 143 -0.59 7.66 -14.67
CA THR A 143 -0.34 8.27 -15.98
C THR A 143 -0.06 9.77 -15.95
N ARG A 144 -0.34 10.48 -14.85
CA ARG A 144 -0.20 11.93 -14.77
C ARG A 144 0.28 12.42 -13.40
N SER A 145 0.86 13.62 -13.39
CA SER A 145 1.16 14.35 -12.16
C SER A 145 -0.12 14.97 -11.60
N LEU A 146 -0.32 14.84 -10.29
CA LEU A 146 -1.49 15.38 -9.59
C LEU A 146 -1.12 16.62 -8.78
N TYR A 147 0.01 16.56 -8.07
CA TYR A 147 0.41 17.60 -7.14
C TYR A 147 1.94 17.61 -6.96
N SER A 148 2.52 18.78 -6.76
CA SER A 148 3.94 18.94 -6.45
C SER A 148 4.10 20.12 -5.50
N GLU A 149 4.81 19.91 -4.40
CA GLU A 149 4.98 20.91 -3.35
C GLU A 149 6.40 20.89 -2.78
N LYS A 150 6.83 22.04 -2.26
CA LYS A 150 7.98 22.17 -1.38
C LYS A 150 7.50 22.48 0.02
N MET A 151 7.69 21.53 0.91
CA MET A 151 7.35 21.71 2.32
C MET A 151 8.23 22.79 2.96
N PRO A 152 7.72 23.54 3.94
CA PRO A 152 8.50 24.58 4.62
C PRO A 152 9.65 24.01 5.46
N GLN A 153 9.57 22.74 5.83
CA GLN A 153 10.57 22.03 6.64
C GLN A 153 10.90 20.67 6.01
N ASN A 154 12.04 20.08 6.41
CA ASN A 154 12.48 18.79 5.88
C ASN A 154 11.49 17.68 6.19
N ILE A 155 11.19 16.88 5.20
CA ILE A 155 10.29 15.73 5.27
C ILE A 155 11.01 14.58 5.99
N LEU A 156 10.44 14.07 7.06
CA LEU A 156 10.90 12.88 7.77
C LEU A 156 10.36 11.62 7.08
N LEU A 157 9.06 11.60 6.84
CA LEU A 157 8.38 10.53 6.11
C LEU A 157 7.04 11.02 5.54
N CYS A 158 6.58 10.33 4.50
CA CYS A 158 5.21 10.42 3.99
C CYS A 158 4.54 9.05 4.03
N GLN A 159 3.23 9.04 4.24
CA GLN A 159 2.42 7.83 4.13
C GLN A 159 1.11 8.16 3.41
N MET A 160 0.82 7.43 2.34
CA MET A 160 -0.43 7.55 1.60
C MET A 160 -1.45 6.52 2.08
N SER A 161 -2.69 6.93 2.18
CA SER A 161 -3.83 6.04 2.48
C SER A 161 -4.40 5.44 1.19
N GLY A 162 -5.25 4.42 1.33
CA GLY A 162 -5.91 3.77 0.20
C GLY A 162 -6.72 4.72 -0.68
N ASN A 163 -7.38 5.72 -0.11
CA ASN A 163 -8.17 6.72 -0.86
C ASN A 163 -7.34 7.88 -1.45
N GLY A 164 -6.01 7.92 -1.20
CA GLY A 164 -5.11 8.94 -1.68
C GLY A 164 -4.92 10.14 -0.75
N SER A 165 -5.43 10.11 0.49
CA SER A 165 -5.03 11.07 1.52
C SER A 165 -3.56 10.87 1.87
N LEU A 166 -2.83 11.94 2.15
CA LEU A 166 -1.39 11.91 2.37
C LEU A 166 -1.03 12.48 3.75
N ALA A 167 -0.48 11.65 4.63
CA ALA A 167 0.18 12.12 5.83
C ALA A 167 1.63 12.50 5.49
N VAL A 168 2.01 13.72 5.82
CA VAL A 168 3.36 14.25 5.67
C VAL A 168 3.89 14.62 7.05
N VAL A 169 4.96 13.98 7.45
CA VAL A 169 5.66 14.29 8.71
C VAL A 169 6.92 15.08 8.38
N THR A 170 7.04 16.25 8.96
CA THR A 170 8.18 17.15 8.77
C THR A 170 8.90 17.44 10.09
N GLN A 171 10.11 17.90 9.99
CA GLN A 171 10.75 18.61 11.09
C GLN A 171 9.94 19.86 11.44
N SER A 172 10.15 20.40 12.64
CA SER A 172 9.53 21.64 13.06
C SER A 172 10.58 22.56 13.72
N THR A 173 10.34 23.86 13.67
CA THR A 173 11.14 24.85 14.41
C THR A 173 10.68 25.01 15.86
N ARG A 174 9.50 24.52 16.21
CA ARG A 174 8.85 24.67 17.53
C ARG A 174 8.64 23.35 18.27
N TYR A 175 8.52 22.25 17.51
CA TYR A 175 8.20 20.91 17.99
C TYR A 175 9.28 19.93 17.53
N LEU A 176 9.27 18.70 18.01
CA LEU A 176 10.15 17.65 17.47
C LEU A 176 9.77 17.28 16.04
N ALA A 177 8.47 17.19 15.78
CA ALA A 177 7.94 16.99 14.45
C ALA A 177 6.52 17.53 14.34
N GLU A 178 6.10 17.77 13.10
CA GLU A 178 4.74 18.12 12.74
C GLU A 178 4.24 17.13 11.68
N MET A 179 3.01 16.66 11.85
CA MET A 179 2.33 15.82 10.89
C MET A 179 1.09 16.53 10.37
N SER A 180 0.99 16.66 9.06
CA SER A 180 -0.19 17.18 8.37
C SER A 180 -0.79 16.09 7.50
N VAL A 181 -2.11 15.96 7.51
CA VAL A 181 -2.83 15.00 6.66
C VAL A 181 -3.63 15.77 5.62
N TYR A 182 -3.23 15.63 4.37
CA TYR A 182 -3.86 16.26 3.22
C TYR A 182 -4.96 15.37 2.66
N PRO A 183 -6.09 15.97 2.22
CA PRO A 183 -7.14 15.24 1.52
C PRO A 183 -6.66 14.77 0.13
N PRO A 184 -7.42 13.88 -0.56
CA PRO A 184 -7.03 13.37 -1.88
C PRO A 184 -6.93 14.44 -2.99
N ASP A 185 -7.52 15.60 -2.81
CA ASP A 185 -7.43 16.77 -3.72
C ASP A 185 -6.29 17.72 -3.38
N PHE A 186 -5.52 17.43 -2.31
CA PHE A 186 -4.39 18.22 -1.83
C PHE A 186 -4.73 19.68 -1.49
N GLY A 187 -5.96 19.93 -1.01
CA GLY A 187 -6.36 21.17 -0.40
C GLY A 187 -5.72 21.37 0.99
N GLU A 188 -6.32 22.20 1.81
CA GLU A 188 -5.85 22.41 3.18
C GLU A 188 -5.83 21.11 3.99
N PRO A 189 -4.80 20.87 4.82
CA PRO A 189 -4.72 19.69 5.65
C PRO A 189 -5.88 19.66 6.66
N TYR A 190 -6.56 18.53 6.75
CA TYR A 190 -7.71 18.34 7.65
C TYR A 190 -7.33 17.77 9.02
N CYS A 191 -6.10 17.31 9.18
CA CYS A 191 -5.55 16.86 10.46
C CYS A 191 -4.14 17.43 10.61
N TRP A 192 -3.86 17.98 11.78
CA TRP A 192 -2.56 18.50 12.14
C TRP A 192 -2.20 18.04 13.55
N TRP A 193 -1.05 17.40 13.69
CA TRP A 193 -0.57 16.85 14.95
C TRP A 193 0.91 17.15 15.16
N THR A 194 1.25 17.60 16.36
CA THR A 194 2.61 17.96 16.74
C THR A 194 3.11 17.06 17.82
N THR A 195 4.41 16.78 17.82
CA THR A 195 5.06 15.92 18.80
C THR A 195 6.14 16.67 19.56
N ASN A 196 6.17 16.50 20.86
CA ASN A 196 7.22 16.94 21.76
C ASN A 196 7.66 15.79 22.66
N ASN A 197 6.85 15.48 23.69
CA ASN A 197 7.12 14.39 24.63
C ASN A 197 6.81 13.01 23.98
N GLU A 198 6.04 12.99 22.91
CA GLU A 198 5.67 11.78 22.15
C GLU A 198 6.85 11.18 21.40
N GLY A 199 7.87 12.00 21.12
CA GLY A 199 9.03 11.61 20.32
C GLY A 199 8.87 11.88 18.83
N THR A 200 9.82 11.39 18.04
CA THR A 200 9.85 11.57 16.59
C THR A 200 9.07 10.44 15.90
N PRO A 201 8.08 10.76 15.05
CA PRO A 201 7.38 9.76 14.25
C PRO A 201 8.34 9.07 13.27
N VAL A 202 8.33 7.74 13.27
CA VAL A 202 9.18 6.92 12.38
C VAL A 202 8.37 6.00 11.49
N ARG A 203 7.11 5.75 11.84
CA ARG A 203 6.15 4.97 11.05
C ARG A 203 4.77 5.57 11.17
N VAL A 204 4.04 5.54 10.06
CA VAL A 204 2.62 5.92 10.01
C VAL A 204 1.90 4.84 9.21
N ALA A 205 0.74 4.42 9.67
CA ALA A 205 -0.12 3.48 8.97
C ALA A 205 -1.57 3.92 9.05
N PHE A 206 -2.24 4.05 7.90
CA PHE A 206 -3.68 4.28 7.83
C PHE A 206 -4.46 2.96 7.96
N ALA A 207 -5.61 3.01 8.62
CA ALA A 207 -6.60 1.95 8.55
C ALA A 207 -7.32 1.97 7.20
N ASP A 208 -8.01 0.88 6.86
CA ASP A 208 -8.77 0.76 5.60
C ASP A 208 -9.90 1.78 5.47
N ASP A 209 -10.40 2.31 6.61
CA ASP A 209 -11.41 3.36 6.63
C ASP A 209 -10.87 4.76 6.26
N ASN A 210 -9.56 4.91 6.16
CA ASN A 210 -8.84 6.16 5.87
C ASN A 210 -9.04 7.31 6.87
N HIS A 211 -9.69 7.07 8.01
CA HIS A 211 -9.89 8.05 9.08
C HIS A 211 -9.03 7.77 10.30
N ARG A 212 -8.82 6.49 10.60
CA ARG A 212 -7.96 6.09 11.70
C ARG A 212 -6.56 5.85 11.20
N MET A 213 -5.61 6.25 12.02
CA MET A 213 -4.21 6.00 11.75
C MET A 213 -3.46 5.62 13.02
N ALA A 214 -2.39 4.86 12.86
CA ALA A 214 -1.44 4.56 13.89
C ALA A 214 -0.12 5.27 13.56
N VAL A 215 0.45 5.96 14.53
CA VAL A 215 1.73 6.67 14.42
C VAL A 215 2.70 6.11 15.43
N GLY A 216 3.76 5.51 14.96
CA GLY A 216 4.85 5.01 15.77
C GLY A 216 5.91 6.06 15.98
N CYS A 217 6.17 6.41 17.23
CA CYS A 217 7.16 7.39 17.63
C CYS A 217 8.29 6.74 18.41
N ILE A 218 9.49 7.30 18.28
CA ILE A 218 10.67 6.96 19.09
C ILE A 218 11.16 8.17 19.86
N SER A 219 11.57 7.96 21.10
CA SER A 219 12.15 8.99 21.96
C SER A 219 13.26 8.37 22.81
N ALA A 220 13.93 9.19 23.59
CA ALA A 220 14.84 8.76 24.66
C ALA A 220 14.21 9.10 26.01
N LYS A 221 14.06 8.10 26.87
CA LYS A 221 13.55 8.25 28.23
C LYS A 221 14.52 7.57 29.19
N ASP A 222 14.98 8.32 30.18
CA ASP A 222 15.95 7.83 31.20
C ASP A 222 17.21 7.20 30.59
N GLY A 223 17.69 7.74 29.45
CA GLY A 223 18.85 7.26 28.73
C GLY A 223 18.62 5.98 27.90
N GLN A 224 17.38 5.50 27.82
CA GLN A 224 16.99 4.34 27.01
C GLN A 224 16.07 4.73 25.85
N LEU A 225 16.12 3.95 24.78
CA LEU A 225 15.16 4.08 23.70
C LEU A 225 13.75 3.76 24.21
N ALA A 226 12.81 4.62 23.88
CA ALA A 226 11.40 4.43 24.17
C ALA A 226 10.61 4.53 22.86
N SER A 227 9.72 3.57 22.63
CA SER A 227 8.82 3.56 21.48
C SER A 227 7.37 3.57 21.93
N ALA A 228 6.56 4.40 21.27
CA ALA A 228 5.12 4.48 21.54
C ALA A 228 4.34 4.45 20.23
N ILE A 229 3.13 3.87 20.29
CA ILE A 229 2.18 3.91 19.18
C ILE A 229 0.99 4.77 19.61
N TYR A 230 0.73 5.82 18.84
CA TYR A 230 -0.41 6.71 19.02
C TYR A 230 -1.48 6.36 18.00
N MET A 231 -2.67 6.04 18.48
CA MET A 231 -3.84 5.83 17.63
C MET A 231 -4.59 7.15 17.50
N LEU A 232 -4.79 7.61 16.26
CA LEU A 232 -5.42 8.89 15.96
C LEU A 232 -6.72 8.69 15.17
N ASP A 233 -7.71 9.52 15.50
CA ASP A 233 -8.86 9.78 14.64
C ASP A 233 -8.57 11.09 13.88
N THR A 234 -8.27 10.99 12.61
CA THR A 234 -7.84 12.14 11.79
C THR A 234 -8.97 13.14 11.55
N HIS A 235 -10.23 12.71 11.55
CA HIS A 235 -11.39 13.60 11.38
C HIS A 235 -11.67 14.42 12.65
N LYS A 236 -11.40 13.87 13.82
CA LYS A 236 -11.53 14.57 15.10
C LYS A 236 -10.24 15.27 15.53
N ASN A 237 -9.15 14.99 14.80
CA ASN A 237 -7.81 15.48 15.14
C ASN A 237 -7.42 15.16 16.61
N THR A 238 -7.69 13.94 17.05
CA THR A 238 -7.49 13.50 18.44
C THR A 238 -6.76 12.18 18.52
N VAL A 239 -5.90 12.05 19.54
CA VAL A 239 -5.34 10.77 19.96
C VAL A 239 -6.42 10.00 20.72
N THR A 240 -6.72 8.80 20.27
CA THR A 240 -7.80 7.96 20.85
C THR A 240 -7.25 6.91 21.79
N ALA A 241 -6.03 6.45 21.58
CA ALA A 241 -5.36 5.47 22.44
C ALA A 241 -3.83 5.54 22.27
N VAL A 242 -3.10 5.08 23.27
CA VAL A 242 -1.63 5.03 23.26
C VAL A 242 -1.16 3.69 23.79
N TYR A 243 -0.17 3.11 23.11
CA TYR A 243 0.58 1.95 23.58
C TYR A 243 2.03 2.36 23.82
N GLN A 244 2.59 1.95 24.93
CA GLN A 244 4.02 2.11 25.25
C GLN A 244 4.69 0.74 25.15
N ALA A 245 5.72 0.65 24.32
CA ALA A 245 6.52 -0.56 24.23
C ALA A 245 7.48 -0.68 25.42
N ASP A 246 8.05 -1.86 25.59
CA ASP A 246 9.09 -2.10 26.61
C ASP A 246 10.29 -1.20 26.34
N ALA A 247 10.95 -0.75 27.39
CA ALA A 247 12.14 0.11 27.30
C ALA A 247 13.24 -0.59 26.51
N GLY A 248 13.90 0.15 25.64
CA GLY A 248 14.96 -0.35 24.76
C GLY A 248 14.45 -0.98 23.46
N SER A 249 13.14 -1.09 23.24
CA SER A 249 12.58 -1.69 22.00
C SER A 249 12.46 -0.65 20.89
N ALA A 250 13.01 -0.94 19.70
CA ALA A 250 12.94 -0.09 18.52
C ALA A 250 11.82 -0.53 17.57
N LEU A 251 10.90 0.36 17.22
CA LEU A 251 9.87 0.09 16.24
C LEU A 251 10.47 0.01 14.83
N LEU A 252 10.29 -1.12 14.15
CA LEU A 252 10.76 -1.37 12.79
C LEU A 252 9.65 -1.22 11.74
N ASP A 253 8.45 -1.75 12.03
CA ASP A 253 7.31 -1.67 11.12
C ASP A 253 5.98 -1.57 11.85
N LEU A 254 4.97 -1.01 11.18
CA LEU A 254 3.65 -0.74 11.71
C LEU A 254 2.61 -0.92 10.62
N LYS A 255 1.61 -1.78 10.85
CA LYS A 255 0.61 -2.08 9.82
C LYS A 255 -0.76 -2.42 10.43
N TRP A 256 -1.81 -1.89 9.83
CA TRP A 256 -3.17 -2.40 10.11
C TRP A 256 -3.36 -3.73 9.41
N ILE A 257 -3.76 -4.76 10.17
CA ILE A 257 -4.08 -6.10 9.65
C ILE A 257 -5.57 -6.38 9.65
N SER A 258 -6.33 -5.54 10.33
CA SER A 258 -7.79 -5.47 10.28
C SER A 258 -8.27 -4.16 10.91
N ASN A 259 -9.58 -3.87 10.82
CA ASN A 259 -10.18 -2.68 11.46
C ASN A 259 -10.07 -2.66 13.00
N SER A 260 -9.73 -3.78 13.63
CA SER A 260 -9.63 -3.95 15.09
C SER A 260 -8.24 -4.38 15.56
N GLN A 261 -7.24 -4.42 14.67
CA GLN A 261 -5.92 -4.94 14.99
C GLN A 261 -4.82 -4.20 14.24
N VAL A 262 -3.81 -3.77 14.99
CA VAL A 262 -2.60 -3.15 14.47
C VAL A 262 -1.40 -4.02 14.82
N LEU A 263 -0.68 -4.48 13.81
CA LEU A 263 0.56 -5.22 13.94
C LEU A 263 1.71 -4.24 14.13
N CYS A 264 2.49 -4.46 15.17
CA CYS A 264 3.72 -3.71 15.45
C CYS A 264 4.89 -4.70 15.46
N ILE A 265 5.92 -4.40 14.67
CA ILE A 265 7.17 -5.17 14.61
C ILE A 265 8.25 -4.34 15.26
N TYR A 266 8.80 -4.84 16.37
CA TYR A 266 9.95 -4.26 17.04
C TYR A 266 11.22 -5.05 16.72
N ASP A 267 12.35 -4.59 17.17
CA ASP A 267 13.65 -5.28 16.98
C ASP A 267 13.79 -6.57 17.80
N ASN A 268 12.99 -6.72 18.86
CA ASN A 268 13.07 -7.83 19.84
C ASN A 268 11.78 -8.64 19.98
N PHE A 269 10.63 -8.13 19.52
CA PHE A 269 9.34 -8.83 19.50
C PHE A 269 8.40 -8.26 18.43
N ALA A 270 7.34 -9.00 18.12
CA ALA A 270 6.15 -8.52 17.42
C ALA A 270 4.94 -8.58 18.34
N CYS A 271 4.01 -7.63 18.19
CA CYS A 271 2.75 -7.66 18.92
C CYS A 271 1.59 -7.15 18.07
N VAL A 272 0.39 -7.50 18.47
CA VAL A 272 -0.86 -6.98 17.92
C VAL A 272 -1.56 -6.15 18.98
N LEU A 273 -1.98 -4.94 18.59
CA LEU A 273 -2.65 -4.00 19.46
C LEU A 273 -4.13 -3.87 19.10
N ASN A 274 -4.95 -3.60 20.10
CA ASN A 274 -6.31 -3.11 19.92
C ASN A 274 -6.27 -1.60 19.69
N PRO A 275 -6.63 -1.07 18.50
CA PRO A 275 -6.52 0.34 18.19
C PRO A 275 -7.50 1.23 18.98
N SER A 276 -8.56 0.67 19.55
CA SER A 276 -9.54 1.46 20.33
C SER A 276 -9.10 1.69 21.78
N THR A 277 -8.28 0.79 22.33
CA THR A 277 -7.85 0.85 23.73
C THR A 277 -6.35 1.05 23.91
N GLY A 278 -5.57 0.80 22.86
CA GLY A 278 -4.11 0.74 22.95
C GLY A 278 -3.58 -0.52 23.63
N ALA A 279 -4.46 -1.45 24.03
CA ALA A 279 -4.03 -2.66 24.73
C ALA A 279 -3.32 -3.63 23.78
N GLU A 280 -2.26 -4.26 24.28
CA GLU A 280 -1.60 -5.38 23.62
C GLU A 280 -2.48 -6.63 23.74
N LEU A 281 -2.84 -7.22 22.59
CA LEU A 281 -3.68 -8.41 22.50
C LEU A 281 -2.84 -9.69 22.60
N CYS A 282 -1.71 -9.70 21.92
CA CYS A 282 -0.80 -10.84 21.86
C CYS A 282 0.59 -10.39 21.44
N ARG A 283 1.61 -11.21 21.78
CA ARG A 283 3.02 -10.94 21.53
C ARG A 283 3.77 -12.20 21.13
N PHE A 284 4.77 -12.04 20.28
CA PHE A 284 5.76 -13.07 19.95
C PHE A 284 7.16 -12.51 20.16
N SER A 285 7.95 -13.14 21.04
CA SER A 285 9.34 -12.76 21.31
C SER A 285 10.30 -13.51 20.38
N TYR A 286 11.33 -12.83 19.89
CA TYR A 286 12.32 -13.44 18.99
C TYR A 286 13.42 -14.21 19.71
N GLY A 287 13.48 -14.17 21.06
CA GLY A 287 14.49 -14.89 21.84
C GLY A 287 15.92 -14.35 21.62
N GLY A 288 16.06 -13.06 21.34
CA GLY A 288 17.35 -12.40 21.12
C GLY A 288 17.86 -12.48 19.69
N ALA A 289 17.09 -13.02 18.74
CA ALA A 289 17.39 -12.94 17.31
C ALA A 289 17.04 -11.56 16.76
N ALA A 290 17.80 -11.07 15.78
CA ALA A 290 17.56 -9.79 15.13
C ALA A 290 16.70 -9.96 13.88
N VAL A 291 15.81 -8.99 13.62
CA VAL A 291 14.97 -8.98 12.42
C VAL A 291 15.82 -8.59 11.20
N ALA A 292 15.90 -9.48 10.21
CA ALA A 292 16.55 -9.23 8.93
C ALA A 292 15.56 -8.76 7.85
N SER A 293 14.37 -9.35 7.81
CA SER A 293 13.33 -9.00 6.84
C SER A 293 11.94 -9.31 7.38
N VAL A 294 10.97 -8.51 6.97
CA VAL A 294 9.55 -8.66 7.33
C VAL A 294 8.71 -8.64 6.07
N SER A 295 7.69 -9.46 6.02
CA SER A 295 6.65 -9.42 5.01
C SER A 295 5.30 -9.69 5.64
N VAL A 296 4.30 -8.90 5.28
CA VAL A 296 2.94 -9.04 5.79
C VAL A 296 1.97 -9.18 4.63
N TYR A 297 1.12 -10.19 4.67
CA TYR A 297 0.05 -10.42 3.72
C TYR A 297 -1.25 -10.73 4.47
N GLY A 298 -2.25 -9.86 4.30
CA GLY A 298 -3.48 -9.94 5.07
C GLY A 298 -3.21 -9.93 6.57
N ARG A 299 -3.54 -11.04 7.24
CA ARG A 299 -3.35 -11.23 8.70
C ARG A 299 -2.13 -12.10 9.06
N THR A 300 -1.31 -12.41 8.08
CA THR A 300 -0.13 -13.27 8.26
C THR A 300 1.14 -12.44 8.14
N ALA A 301 2.04 -12.57 9.10
CA ALA A 301 3.35 -11.94 9.11
C ALA A 301 4.44 -13.00 9.00
N ALA A 302 5.38 -12.83 8.08
CA ALA A 302 6.59 -13.63 8.00
C ALA A 302 7.79 -12.79 8.43
N LEU A 303 8.58 -13.33 9.34
CA LEU A 303 9.78 -12.75 9.90
C LEU A 303 10.98 -13.61 9.53
N LEU A 304 11.97 -13.02 8.91
CA LEU A 304 13.28 -13.62 8.76
C LEU A 304 14.18 -13.06 9.87
N LEU A 305 14.57 -13.92 10.78
CA LEU A 305 15.36 -13.58 11.95
C LEU A 305 16.79 -14.05 11.76
N SER A 306 17.77 -13.18 11.99
CA SER A 306 19.18 -13.53 12.02
C SER A 306 19.55 -14.12 13.37
N THR A 307 20.16 -15.29 13.36
CA THR A 307 20.70 -15.97 14.54
C THR A 307 22.20 -16.18 14.40
N ARG A 308 22.87 -16.60 15.46
CA ARG A 308 24.32 -16.93 15.41
C ARG A 308 24.63 -18.08 14.46
N SER A 309 23.68 -18.98 14.22
CA SER A 309 23.85 -20.20 13.43
C SER A 309 23.22 -20.13 12.02
N GLY A 310 22.64 -18.99 11.62
CA GLY A 310 21.98 -18.86 10.32
C GLY A 310 20.71 -18.00 10.41
N SER A 311 19.73 -18.32 9.60
CA SER A 311 18.45 -17.63 9.58
C SER A 311 17.35 -18.51 10.17
N ARG A 312 16.42 -17.89 10.92
CA ARG A 312 15.20 -18.52 11.45
C ARG A 312 14.02 -17.87 10.73
N LEU A 313 13.21 -18.67 10.09
CA LEU A 313 11.96 -18.25 9.48
C LEU A 313 10.80 -18.49 10.42
N VAL A 314 10.08 -17.43 10.76
CA VAL A 314 8.88 -17.49 11.59
C VAL A 314 7.72 -16.91 10.80
N VAL A 315 6.61 -17.64 10.72
CA VAL A 315 5.35 -17.18 10.14
C VAL A 315 4.30 -17.16 11.23
N LEU A 316 3.72 -16.00 11.46
CA LEU A 316 2.76 -15.73 12.53
C LEU A 316 1.38 -15.42 11.95
N ASN A 317 0.34 -15.89 12.64
CA ASN A 317 -1.03 -15.42 12.40
C ASN A 317 -1.32 -14.14 13.20
N ASP A 318 -2.53 -13.61 13.11
CA ASP A 318 -3.00 -12.41 13.82
C ASP A 318 -3.12 -12.58 15.35
N GLY A 319 -3.07 -13.80 15.85
CA GLY A 319 -2.97 -14.12 17.28
C GLY A 319 -1.51 -14.31 17.75
N MET A 320 -0.52 -13.96 16.93
CA MET A 320 0.92 -14.17 17.20
C MET A 320 1.30 -15.64 17.45
N ASN A 321 0.48 -16.59 17.00
CA ASN A 321 0.83 -18.00 17.04
C ASN A 321 1.66 -18.35 15.81
N ALA A 322 2.74 -19.08 16.01
CA ALA A 322 3.59 -19.53 14.92
C ALA A 322 2.88 -20.61 14.09
N LEU A 323 2.62 -20.29 12.82
CA LEU A 323 2.19 -21.24 11.79
C LEU A 323 3.39 -22.04 11.28
N LEU A 324 4.57 -21.40 11.26
CA LEU A 324 5.84 -22.00 10.92
C LEU A 324 6.92 -21.36 11.79
N ASP A 325 7.82 -22.15 12.31
CA ASP A 325 9.01 -21.73 13.04
C ASP A 325 10.12 -22.74 12.77
N THR A 326 11.06 -22.37 11.90
CA THR A 326 12.10 -23.29 11.43
C THR A 326 13.39 -22.57 11.11
N THR A 327 14.51 -23.29 11.20
CA THR A 327 15.80 -22.80 10.73
C THR A 327 15.91 -23.00 9.22
N VAL A 328 16.36 -21.98 8.52
CA VAL A 328 16.57 -22.01 7.08
C VAL A 328 18.00 -21.58 6.75
N ALA A 329 18.48 -21.95 5.56
CA ALA A 329 19.73 -21.42 5.04
C ALA A 329 19.67 -19.89 4.93
N ALA A 330 20.81 -19.22 5.01
CA ALA A 330 20.92 -17.78 4.97
C ALA A 330 20.10 -17.19 3.78
N ALA A 331 19.25 -16.24 4.08
CA ALA A 331 18.41 -15.55 3.11
C ALA A 331 18.44 -14.05 3.38
N ASN A 332 18.21 -13.24 2.33
CA ASN A 332 18.27 -11.79 2.40
C ASN A 332 16.89 -11.18 2.64
N ARG A 333 15.86 -11.79 2.05
CA ARG A 333 14.48 -11.29 2.15
C ARG A 333 13.49 -12.45 2.26
N VAL A 334 12.36 -12.14 2.87
CA VAL A 334 11.18 -13.01 2.93
C VAL A 334 10.00 -12.32 2.30
N THR A 335 9.17 -13.05 1.56
CA THR A 335 7.86 -12.59 1.08
C THR A 335 6.83 -13.67 1.40
N VAL A 336 5.76 -13.29 2.10
CA VAL A 336 4.64 -14.18 2.39
C VAL A 336 3.47 -13.91 1.44
N THR A 337 2.81 -14.97 1.04
CA THR A 337 1.58 -14.96 0.28
C THR A 337 0.51 -15.77 1.02
N HIS A 338 -0.66 -15.94 0.43
CA HIS A 338 -1.76 -16.66 1.07
C HIS A 338 -1.36 -18.07 1.58
N ASN A 339 -0.60 -18.84 0.79
CA ASN A 339 -0.30 -20.25 1.09
C ASN A 339 1.19 -20.59 1.09
N SER A 340 2.07 -19.63 0.89
CA SER A 340 3.49 -19.90 0.70
C SER A 340 4.36 -18.78 1.21
N VAL A 341 5.58 -19.13 1.51
CA VAL A 341 6.66 -18.20 1.84
C VAL A 341 7.75 -18.35 0.78
N TYR A 342 8.29 -17.23 0.38
CA TYR A 342 9.41 -17.16 -0.56
C TYR A 342 10.62 -16.57 0.14
N LEU A 343 11.75 -17.25 0.00
CA LEU A 343 13.04 -16.81 0.51
C LEU A 343 13.93 -16.41 -0.66
N LEU A 344 14.36 -15.15 -0.64
CA LEU A 344 15.32 -14.62 -1.61
C LEU A 344 16.72 -14.75 -1.03
N ARG A 345 17.61 -15.39 -1.77
CA ARG A 345 19.03 -15.56 -1.45
C ARG A 345 19.88 -14.98 -2.56
N ASP A 346 21.19 -14.96 -2.37
CA ASP A 346 22.12 -14.58 -3.42
C ASP A 346 22.05 -15.62 -4.55
N GLY A 347 21.39 -15.26 -5.66
CA GLY A 347 21.24 -16.10 -6.85
C GLY A 347 20.12 -17.15 -6.80
N THR A 348 19.31 -17.24 -5.75
CA THR A 348 18.20 -18.21 -5.72
C THR A 348 16.93 -17.65 -5.07
N VAL A 349 15.79 -18.17 -5.53
CA VAL A 349 14.48 -18.00 -4.89
C VAL A 349 13.96 -19.38 -4.52
N GLU A 350 13.64 -19.57 -3.24
CA GLU A 350 13.02 -20.78 -2.72
C GLU A 350 11.56 -20.51 -2.35
N ARG A 351 10.66 -21.38 -2.78
CA ARG A 351 9.29 -21.42 -2.30
C ARG A 351 9.11 -22.52 -1.28
N MET A 352 8.55 -22.16 -0.13
CA MET A 352 8.16 -23.09 0.93
C MET A 352 6.65 -22.99 1.18
N ASN A 353 6.03 -24.10 1.56
CA ASN A 353 4.68 -24.08 2.09
C ASN A 353 4.69 -23.67 3.58
N LEU A 354 3.50 -23.40 4.15
CA LEU A 354 3.39 -23.02 5.56
C LEU A 354 3.65 -24.19 6.55
N LYS A 355 3.95 -25.40 6.05
CA LYS A 355 4.43 -26.53 6.85
C LYS A 355 5.96 -26.60 6.93
N GLY A 356 6.67 -25.72 6.22
CA GLY A 356 8.12 -25.70 6.18
C GLY A 356 8.75 -26.61 5.13
N GLU A 357 7.96 -27.17 4.22
CA GLU A 357 8.45 -28.02 3.14
C GLU A 357 8.85 -27.15 1.94
N SER A 358 10.08 -27.31 1.46
CA SER A 358 10.54 -26.69 0.23
C SER A 358 9.81 -27.30 -0.96
N GLN A 359 9.14 -26.47 -1.74
CA GLN A 359 8.36 -26.91 -2.89
C GLN A 359 9.20 -26.88 -4.17
N TRP A 360 10.02 -25.84 -4.32
CA TRP A 360 10.99 -25.70 -5.40
C TRP A 360 12.01 -24.61 -5.08
N VAL A 361 13.15 -24.69 -5.76
CA VAL A 361 14.20 -23.68 -5.75
C VAL A 361 14.52 -23.34 -7.20
N GLN A 362 14.57 -22.06 -7.50
CA GLN A 362 14.96 -21.54 -8.81
C GLN A 362 16.23 -20.71 -8.70
N SER A 363 17.19 -20.98 -9.59
CA SER A 363 18.46 -20.26 -9.66
C SER A 363 18.40 -19.14 -10.70
N PHE A 364 19.16 -18.07 -10.43
CA PHE A 364 19.31 -16.89 -11.28
C PHE A 364 20.79 -16.53 -11.37
N ASP A 365 21.21 -16.02 -12.52
CA ASP A 365 22.60 -15.61 -12.74
C ASP A 365 22.97 -14.36 -11.92
N THR A 366 22.00 -13.53 -11.61
CA THR A 366 22.15 -12.31 -10.82
C THR A 366 21.33 -12.40 -9.54
N LYS A 367 21.66 -11.55 -8.56
CA LYS A 367 20.96 -11.51 -7.26
C LYS A 367 19.53 -11.01 -7.40
N PRO A 368 18.50 -11.79 -7.00
CA PRO A 368 17.14 -11.32 -6.87
C PRO A 368 17.04 -10.19 -5.85
N GLN A 369 16.46 -9.04 -6.24
CA GLN A 369 16.40 -7.86 -5.40
C GLN A 369 15.12 -7.78 -4.56
N PHE A 370 13.97 -7.95 -5.22
CA PHE A 370 12.65 -7.88 -4.60
C PHE A 370 11.73 -8.95 -5.15
N LEU A 371 10.81 -9.37 -4.32
CA LEU A 371 9.64 -10.14 -4.72
C LEU A 371 8.39 -9.39 -4.28
N LEU A 372 7.61 -8.93 -5.23
CA LEU A 372 6.41 -8.13 -5.01
C LEU A 372 5.17 -8.97 -5.23
N ASN A 373 4.31 -9.05 -4.22
CA ASN A 373 3.03 -9.73 -4.30
C ASN A 373 1.95 -8.74 -4.77
N ALA A 374 1.83 -8.61 -6.10
CA ALA A 374 0.84 -7.80 -6.81
C ALA A 374 -0.32 -8.69 -7.32
N GLU A 375 -0.94 -8.36 -8.46
CA GLU A 375 -1.89 -9.27 -9.14
C GLU A 375 -1.21 -10.58 -9.56
N GLN A 376 0.09 -10.51 -9.86
CA GLN A 376 0.99 -11.61 -10.08
C GLN A 376 2.19 -11.45 -9.15
N LEU A 377 2.88 -12.54 -8.89
CA LEU A 377 4.12 -12.50 -8.11
C LEU A 377 5.26 -12.05 -9.02
N LEU A 378 5.77 -10.85 -8.77
CA LEU A 378 6.80 -10.21 -9.59
C LEU A 378 8.17 -10.28 -8.92
N LEU A 379 9.14 -10.86 -9.61
CA LEU A 379 10.54 -10.89 -9.21
C LEU A 379 11.31 -9.80 -9.94
N PHE A 380 12.04 -8.98 -9.18
CA PHE A 380 12.96 -7.98 -9.70
C PHE A 380 14.36 -8.54 -9.71
N VAL A 381 14.88 -8.78 -10.90
CA VAL A 381 16.20 -9.35 -11.13
C VAL A 381 16.72 -8.86 -12.49
N ASP A 382 18.04 -8.65 -12.58
CA ASP A 382 18.74 -8.28 -13.83
C ASP A 382 18.09 -7.08 -14.56
N SER A 383 17.82 -5.99 -13.83
CA SER A 383 17.19 -4.76 -14.36
C SER A 383 15.83 -5.01 -15.04
N SER A 384 15.14 -6.05 -14.59
CA SER A 384 13.83 -6.42 -15.11
C SER A 384 12.88 -6.89 -14.01
N ALA A 385 11.59 -6.64 -14.22
CA ALA A 385 10.52 -7.27 -13.49
C ALA A 385 10.01 -8.47 -14.30
N GLN A 386 9.92 -9.64 -13.69
CA GLN A 386 9.39 -10.85 -14.33
C GLN A 386 8.40 -11.57 -13.44
N VAL A 387 7.45 -12.27 -14.07
CA VAL A 387 6.50 -13.11 -13.31
C VAL A 387 7.22 -14.33 -12.80
N LEU A 388 7.19 -14.53 -11.49
CA LEU A 388 7.73 -15.71 -10.84
C LEU A 388 6.70 -16.85 -10.93
N ALA A 389 6.94 -17.79 -11.82
CA ALA A 389 6.17 -19.03 -11.96
C ALA A 389 6.95 -20.20 -11.37
N ALA A 390 6.22 -21.27 -10.99
CA ALA A 390 6.91 -22.52 -10.64
C ALA A 390 7.74 -23.01 -11.83
N PRO A 391 8.99 -23.50 -11.62
CA PRO A 391 9.77 -24.09 -12.69
C PRO A 391 9.01 -25.25 -13.30
N ALA A 392 9.09 -25.39 -14.62
CA ALA A 392 8.51 -26.54 -15.31
C ALA A 392 9.10 -27.83 -14.71
N ALA A 393 8.25 -28.79 -14.37
CA ALA A 393 8.72 -30.08 -13.91
C ALA A 393 9.65 -30.67 -14.99
N GLU A 394 10.89 -30.92 -14.64
CA GLU A 394 11.81 -31.68 -15.53
C GLU A 394 11.14 -33.03 -15.81
N LYS A 395 10.88 -33.31 -17.08
CA LYS A 395 10.29 -34.58 -17.58
C LYS A 395 11.34 -35.66 -17.61
#